data_1c846dd63ef7971502c3c2c6c497a355
#
_entry.id   1c846dd63ef7971502c3c2c6c497a355
#
_cell.length_a   1.000
_cell.length_b   1.000
_cell.length_c   1.000
_cell.angle_alpha   90.00
_cell.angle_beta   90.00
_cell.angle_gamma   90.00
#
_symmetry.space_group_name_H-M   'P 1'
#
loop_
_entity.id
_entity.type
_entity.pdbx_description
1 polymer ?
#
loop_
_entity_poly.entity_id
_entity_poly.type
_entity_poly.pdbx_seq_one_letter_code
_entity_poly.pdbx_strand_id
1 'polypeptide(L)'
;MQELIAKNNWKSKLYQNKVKEIWVLNMGNTINSYTKEIKLRGKKLFISIGSAPLRQELSYSKTKIIDIVNEGLGEEYITDVIIR
;
A
#
# COMPACT_ATOMS: atom_id res chain seq x y z
N MET A 1 -2.64 -21.01 -19.16
CA MET A 1 -3.18 -21.04 -17.81
C MET A 1 -2.13 -20.71 -16.79
N GLN A 2 -1.11 -21.50 -16.75
CA GLN A 2 -0.02 -21.21 -15.84
C GLN A 2 0.55 -19.83 -16.08
N GLU A 3 0.59 -19.45 -17.33
CA GLU A 3 1.12 -18.14 -17.66
C GLU A 3 0.36 -17.03 -16.98
N LEU A 4 -0.96 -17.17 -16.91
CA LEU A 4 -1.76 -16.16 -16.25
C LEU A 4 -1.42 -16.08 -14.78
N ILE A 5 -1.24 -17.21 -14.14
CA ILE A 5 -0.90 -17.26 -12.74
C ILE A 5 0.48 -16.65 -12.52
N ALA A 6 1.42 -16.99 -13.39
CA ALA A 6 2.77 -16.46 -13.29
C ALA A 6 2.77 -14.94 -13.47
N LYS A 7 1.99 -14.46 -14.42
CA LYS A 7 1.90 -13.01 -14.63
C LYS A 7 1.35 -12.31 -13.42
N ASN A 8 0.31 -12.87 -12.81
CA ASN A 8 -0.25 -12.28 -11.62
C ASN A 8 0.77 -12.23 -10.49
N ASN A 9 1.55 -13.29 -10.37
CA ASN A 9 2.55 -13.35 -9.31
C ASN A 9 3.64 -12.30 -9.51
N TRP A 10 4.16 -12.15 -10.72
CA TRP A 10 5.22 -11.19 -10.93
C TRP A 10 4.70 -9.78 -10.77
N LYS A 11 3.46 -9.52 -11.16
CA LYS A 11 2.88 -8.20 -11.01
C LYS A 11 2.69 -7.86 -9.54
N SER A 12 2.26 -8.85 -8.76
CA SER A 12 2.09 -8.66 -7.33
C SER A 12 3.42 -8.29 -6.67
N LYS A 13 4.48 -9.00 -7.03
CA LYS A 13 5.79 -8.71 -6.46
C LYS A 13 6.30 -7.35 -6.88
N LEU A 14 6.11 -7.00 -8.14
CA LEU A 14 6.52 -5.71 -8.64
C LEU A 14 5.79 -4.59 -7.92
N TYR A 15 4.49 -4.74 -7.76
CA TYR A 15 3.69 -3.71 -7.12
C TYR A 15 3.95 -3.63 -5.63
N GLN A 16 4.32 -4.73 -5.01
CA GLN A 16 4.72 -4.73 -3.60
C GLN A 16 5.85 -3.73 -3.38
N ASN A 17 6.85 -3.75 -4.24
CA ASN A 17 7.96 -2.82 -4.15
C ASN A 17 7.54 -1.40 -4.52
N LYS A 18 6.73 -1.27 -5.55
CA LYS A 18 6.29 0.05 -5.98
C LYS A 18 5.45 0.75 -4.91
N VAL A 19 4.60 -0.01 -4.24
CA VAL A 19 3.78 0.56 -3.17
C VAL A 19 4.66 1.11 -2.06
N LYS A 20 5.72 0.40 -1.72
CA LYS A 20 6.65 0.89 -0.71
C LYS A 20 7.27 2.22 -1.12
N GLU A 21 7.69 2.35 -2.36
CA GLU A 21 8.25 3.59 -2.86
C GLU A 21 7.22 4.71 -2.85
N ILE A 22 6.01 4.41 -3.30
CA ILE A 22 4.94 5.40 -3.32
C ILE A 22 4.68 5.91 -1.91
N TRP A 23 4.63 5.00 -0.95
CA TRP A 23 4.39 5.36 0.44
C TRP A 23 5.48 6.27 0.96
N VAL A 24 6.73 5.90 0.72
CA VAL A 24 7.87 6.70 1.20
C VAL A 24 7.84 8.10 0.59
N LEU A 25 7.55 8.20 -0.69
CA LEU A 25 7.58 9.47 -1.38
C LEU A 25 6.43 10.40 -1.00
N ASN A 26 5.29 9.82 -0.63
CA ASN A 26 4.08 10.62 -0.43
C ASN A 26 3.73 10.90 1.02
N MET A 27 4.23 10.09 1.96
CA MET A 27 3.80 10.21 3.36
C MET A 27 4.70 11.05 4.24
N GLY A 28 5.95 11.27 3.82
CA GLY A 28 6.85 12.08 4.61
C GLY A 28 7.57 11.30 5.70
N ASN A 29 8.53 11.96 6.32
CA ASN A 29 9.44 11.28 7.25
C ASN A 29 8.75 10.79 8.52
N THR A 30 7.82 11.58 9.04
CA THR A 30 7.16 11.22 10.29
C THR A 30 6.38 9.91 10.15
N ILE A 31 5.54 9.84 9.11
CA ILE A 31 4.74 8.64 8.90
C ILE A 31 5.64 7.47 8.56
N ASN A 32 6.68 7.70 7.77
CA ASN A 32 7.58 6.63 7.39
C ASN A 32 8.32 6.05 8.57
N SER A 33 8.70 6.89 9.54
CA SER A 33 9.42 6.42 10.70
C SER A 33 8.56 5.52 11.59
N TYR A 34 7.25 5.67 11.54
CA TYR A 34 6.33 4.80 12.28
C TYR A 34 5.79 3.65 11.45
N THR A 35 6.10 3.60 10.17
CA THR A 35 5.64 2.53 9.30
C THR A 35 6.56 1.33 9.47
N LYS A 36 6.00 0.26 10.02
CA LYS A 36 6.78 -0.95 10.29
C LYS A 36 6.77 -1.92 9.13
N GLU A 37 5.65 -2.01 8.44
CA GLU A 37 5.51 -2.98 7.37
C GLU A 37 4.47 -2.52 6.37
N ILE A 38 4.74 -2.78 5.09
CA ILE A 38 3.80 -2.52 4.01
C ILE A 38 3.68 -3.82 3.24
N LYS A 39 2.46 -4.34 3.14
CA LYS A 39 2.23 -5.62 2.51
C LYS A 39 1.06 -5.53 1.55
N LEU A 40 1.28 -6.03 0.34
CA LEU A 40 0.24 -6.06 -0.68
C LEU A 40 -0.26 -7.48 -0.84
N ARG A 41 -1.54 -7.70 -0.61
CA ARG A 41 -2.14 -9.01 -0.75
C ARG A 41 -3.37 -8.91 -1.63
N GLY A 42 -3.27 -9.50 -2.83
CA GLY A 42 -4.37 -9.37 -3.77
C GLY A 42 -4.61 -7.90 -4.06
N LYS A 43 -5.82 -7.46 -3.80
CA LYS A 43 -6.19 -6.07 -4.03
C LYS A 43 -6.28 -5.28 -2.73
N LYS A 44 -5.73 -5.80 -1.65
CA LYS A 44 -5.76 -5.14 -0.36
C LYS A 44 -4.34 -4.79 0.08
N LEU A 45 -4.21 -3.61 0.66
CA LEU A 45 -2.93 -3.12 1.14
C LEU A 45 -2.95 -3.12 2.66
N PHE A 46 -1.98 -3.77 3.27
CA PHE A 46 -1.87 -3.85 4.72
C PHE A 46 -0.66 -3.03 5.15
N ILE A 47 -0.89 -2.10 6.07
CA ILE A 47 0.17 -1.21 6.55
C ILE A 47 0.20 -1.25 8.07
N SER A 48 1.35 -1.61 8.63
CA SER A 48 1.55 -1.66 10.07
C SER A 48 2.17 -0.35 10.53
N ILE A 49 1.50 0.33 11.44
CA ILE A 49 1.94 1.62 11.97
C ILE A 49 2.18 1.47 13.47
N GLY A 50 3.33 1.94 13.93
CA GLY A 50 3.74 1.78 15.32
C GLY A 50 3.17 2.82 16.27
N SER A 51 2.34 3.74 15.80
CA SER A 51 1.75 4.79 16.61
C SER A 51 0.24 4.71 16.55
N ALA A 52 -0.42 4.57 17.70
CA ALA A 52 -1.87 4.47 17.75
C ALA A 52 -2.57 5.73 17.24
N PRO A 53 -2.15 6.95 17.65
CA PRO A 53 -2.77 8.15 17.08
C PRO A 53 -2.61 8.24 15.57
N LEU A 54 -1.46 7.85 15.06
CA LEU A 54 -1.21 7.91 13.62
C LEU A 54 -2.05 6.87 12.90
N ARG A 55 -2.20 5.69 13.48
CA ARG A 55 -3.07 4.67 12.89
C ARG A 55 -4.49 5.19 12.72
N GLN A 56 -4.98 5.85 13.77
CA GLN A 56 -6.34 6.37 13.74
C GLN A 56 -6.47 7.44 12.66
N GLU A 57 -5.51 8.32 12.59
CA GLU A 57 -5.53 9.39 11.61
C GLU A 57 -5.52 8.84 10.19
N LEU A 58 -4.65 7.86 9.93
CA LEU A 58 -4.56 7.26 8.61
C LEU A 58 -5.83 6.49 8.26
N SER A 59 -6.49 5.91 9.26
CA SER A 59 -7.73 5.19 9.02
C SER A 59 -8.83 6.11 8.49
N TYR A 60 -8.79 7.37 8.84
CA TYR A 60 -9.76 8.33 8.32
C TYR A 60 -9.44 8.77 6.90
N SER A 61 -8.28 8.44 6.40
CA SER A 61 -7.83 8.87 5.08
C SER A 61 -7.67 7.70 4.10
N LYS A 62 -8.38 6.61 4.34
CA LYS A 62 -8.21 5.41 3.53
C LYS A 62 -8.45 5.65 2.05
N THR A 63 -9.53 6.36 1.72
CA THR A 63 -9.86 6.64 0.32
C THR A 63 -8.73 7.40 -0.35
N LYS A 64 -8.18 8.38 0.35
CA LYS A 64 -7.08 9.17 -0.18
C LYS A 64 -5.84 8.31 -0.39
N ILE A 65 -5.57 7.42 0.55
CA ILE A 65 -4.42 6.52 0.43
C ILE A 65 -4.58 5.61 -0.77
N ILE A 66 -5.78 5.06 -0.96
CA ILE A 66 -6.07 4.21 -2.10
C ILE A 66 -5.82 4.98 -3.40
N ASP A 67 -6.29 6.21 -3.47
CA ASP A 67 -6.11 7.02 -4.66
C ASP A 67 -4.63 7.30 -4.94
N ILE A 68 -3.89 7.65 -3.91
CA ILE A 68 -2.45 7.93 -4.06
C ILE A 68 -1.71 6.70 -4.56
N VAL A 69 -2.00 5.55 -3.97
CA VAL A 69 -1.31 4.32 -4.35
C VAL A 69 -1.67 3.90 -5.77
N ASN A 70 -2.96 3.93 -6.10
CA ASN A 70 -3.38 3.54 -7.45
C ASN A 70 -2.84 4.48 -8.50
N GLU A 71 -2.79 5.76 -8.19
CA GLU A 71 -2.23 6.73 -9.11
C GLU A 71 -0.75 6.45 -9.34
N GLY A 72 -0.02 6.13 -8.29
CA GLY A 72 1.38 5.79 -8.41
C GLY A 72 1.62 4.49 -9.17
N LEU A 73 0.69 3.55 -9.06
CA LEU A 73 0.77 2.29 -9.79
C LEU A 73 0.35 2.42 -11.24
N GLY A 74 -0.38 3.48 -11.57
CA GLY A 74 -0.86 3.69 -12.92
C GLY A 74 -2.14 2.97 -13.25
N GLU A 75 -2.81 2.38 -12.27
CA GLU A 75 -4.08 1.68 -12.50
C GLU A 75 -4.80 1.52 -11.16
N GLU A 76 -6.09 1.24 -11.23
CA GLU A 76 -6.87 0.97 -10.03
C GLU A 76 -6.64 -0.46 -9.58
N TYR A 77 -5.53 -0.69 -8.92
CA TYR A 77 -5.13 -2.03 -8.52
C TYR A 77 -5.66 -2.43 -7.15
N ILE A 78 -5.50 -1.55 -6.14
CA ILE A 78 -6.00 -1.89 -4.80
C ILE A 78 -7.39 -1.31 -4.60
N THR A 79 -8.19 -2.04 -3.82
CA THR A 79 -9.56 -1.63 -3.53
C THR A 79 -9.75 -1.31 -2.05
N ASP A 80 -8.79 -1.65 -1.21
CA ASP A 80 -8.91 -1.41 0.22
C ASP A 80 -7.54 -1.27 0.85
N VAL A 81 -7.52 -0.59 2.00
CA VAL A 81 -6.31 -0.39 2.80
C VAL A 81 -6.66 -0.73 4.24
N ILE A 82 -5.83 -1.55 4.86
CA ILE A 82 -5.98 -1.92 6.26
C ILE A 82 -4.81 -1.34 7.04
N ILE A 83 -5.09 -0.44 7.96
CA ILE A 83 -4.08 0.17 8.82
C ILE A 83 -4.12 -0.55 10.17
N ARG A 84 -2.99 -1.10 10.60
CA ARG A 84 -2.95 -1.86 11.84
C ARG A 84 -1.63 -1.73 12.55
#